data_43cbc24fd45eea274a517f4f24513135
#
_entry.id   43cbc24fd45eea274a517f4f24513135
#
_cell.length_a   1.000
_cell.length_b   1.000
_cell.length_c   1.000
_cell.angle_alpha   90.00
_cell.angle_beta   90.00
_cell.angle_gamma   90.00
#
_symmetry.space_group_name_H-M   'P 1'
#
loop_
_entity.id
_entity.type
_entity.pdbx_description
1 polymer ?
#
loop_
_entity_poly.entity_id
_entity_poly.type
_entity_poly.pdbx_seq_one_letter_code
_entity_poly.pdbx_strand_id
1 'polypeptide(L)'
;MRSIYCGDVGAKEEGQEVTVAGWVHRRRDHGGVIFIDLRDREGLVQVVFNPEKKEIFTEAERIRSEYVLSVRGMVRIRPDGTKNPNMKTGEIEIIASELNTLNDSLTPPFHHDENASEEVRLKYRYLDLRRESMLHNLRLRHQVTQALREFLDKNGFVDIETPMLTRATPEGARDYIVPSRTHQGLSLIHI
;
A
#
# COMPACT_ATOMS: atom_id res chain seq x y z
N MET A 1 13.18 7.38 11.67
CA MET A 1 12.91 6.04 11.10
C MET A 1 11.62 5.52 11.73
N ARG A 2 10.72 4.83 11.00
CA ARG A 2 9.47 4.28 11.53
C ARG A 2 9.76 3.30 12.67
N SER A 3 9.03 3.40 13.79
CA SER A 3 9.12 2.45 14.93
C SER A 3 8.10 1.31 14.82
N ILE A 4 6.91 1.57 14.24
CA ILE A 4 5.82 0.62 14.13
C ILE A 4 5.02 0.89 12.84
N TYR A 5 4.38 -0.13 12.28
CA TYR A 5 3.46 0.03 11.15
C TYR A 5 2.12 0.63 11.58
N CYS A 6 1.48 1.38 10.66
CA CYS A 6 0.19 2.03 10.93
C CYS A 6 -0.89 1.04 11.41
N GLY A 7 -1.03 -0.08 10.69
CA GLY A 7 -2.03 -1.11 11.03
C GLY A 7 -1.71 -1.98 12.24
N ASP A 8 -0.53 -1.82 12.84
CA ASP A 8 -0.10 -2.61 14.00
C ASP A 8 -0.12 -1.81 15.31
N VAL A 9 -0.39 -0.50 15.24
CA VAL A 9 -0.60 0.30 16.44
C VAL A 9 -1.90 -0.12 17.13
N GLY A 10 -1.84 -0.41 18.42
CA GLY A 10 -3.00 -0.86 19.20
C GLY A 10 -3.05 -0.25 20.61
N ALA A 11 -4.00 -0.71 21.40
CA ALA A 11 -4.16 -0.26 22.78
C ALA A 11 -2.94 -0.58 23.68
N LYS A 12 -2.11 -1.54 23.30
CA LYS A 12 -0.88 -1.89 24.02
C LYS A 12 0.18 -0.78 24.00
N GLU A 13 0.12 0.06 22.97
CA GLU A 13 1.03 1.19 22.77
C GLU A 13 0.48 2.48 23.41
N GLU A 14 -0.65 2.43 24.15
CA GLU A 14 -1.18 3.59 24.84
C GLU A 14 -0.13 4.26 25.74
N GLY A 15 -0.04 5.59 25.66
CA GLY A 15 0.94 6.37 26.41
C GLY A 15 2.38 6.26 25.88
N GLN A 16 2.64 5.51 24.82
CA GLN A 16 3.95 5.43 24.18
C GLN A 16 4.05 6.43 23.03
N GLU A 17 5.25 6.96 22.85
CA GLU A 17 5.57 7.77 21.68
C GLU A 17 6.03 6.86 20.53
N VAL A 18 5.34 6.96 19.40
CA VAL A 18 5.62 6.16 18.19
C VAL A 18 5.92 7.04 16.99
N THR A 19 6.68 6.49 16.04
CA THR A 19 6.88 7.09 14.73
C THR A 19 6.27 6.18 13.68
N VAL A 20 5.26 6.69 12.95
CA VAL A 20 4.62 6.02 11.83
C VAL A 20 4.97 6.71 10.52
N ALA A 21 4.99 5.98 9.43
CA ALA A 21 5.20 6.55 8.10
C ALA A 21 4.30 5.84 7.08
N GLY A 22 3.68 6.62 6.19
CA GLY A 22 2.74 6.09 5.22
C GLY A 22 2.18 7.16 4.29
N TRP A 23 1.14 6.79 3.59
CA TRP A 23 0.40 7.64 2.64
C TRP A 23 -0.86 8.19 3.30
N VAL A 24 -1.18 9.46 3.01
CA VAL A 24 -2.45 10.08 3.42
C VAL A 24 -3.60 9.42 2.67
N HIS A 25 -4.37 8.60 3.38
CA HIS A 25 -5.58 7.99 2.83
C HIS A 25 -6.74 8.98 2.81
N ARG A 26 -6.95 9.68 3.93
CA ARG A 26 -8.02 10.68 4.07
C ARG A 26 -7.60 11.79 5.02
N ARG A 27 -7.94 13.05 4.67
CA ARG A 27 -7.82 14.20 5.54
C ARG A 27 -9.21 14.76 5.85
N ARG A 28 -9.45 15.09 7.09
CA ARG A 28 -10.68 15.71 7.58
C ARG A 28 -10.33 16.89 8.49
N ASP A 29 -11.12 17.93 8.43
CA ASP A 29 -11.04 19.08 9.32
C ASP A 29 -12.38 19.20 10.05
N HIS A 30 -12.37 19.12 11.37
CA HIS A 30 -13.54 19.19 12.23
C HIS A 30 -13.26 20.13 13.42
N GLY A 31 -13.92 21.28 13.41
CA GLY A 31 -13.84 22.21 14.53
C GLY A 31 -12.44 22.76 14.82
N GLY A 32 -11.61 22.91 13.77
CA GLY A 32 -10.23 23.39 13.92
C GLY A 32 -9.24 22.34 14.39
N VAL A 33 -9.60 21.05 14.35
CA VAL A 33 -8.69 19.92 14.56
C VAL A 33 -8.57 19.14 13.25
N ILE A 34 -7.34 18.84 12.82
CA ILE A 34 -7.09 18.08 11.60
C ILE A 34 -6.89 16.62 11.94
N PHE A 35 -7.64 15.75 11.26
CA PHE A 35 -7.53 14.30 11.34
C PHE A 35 -6.99 13.77 10.03
N ILE A 36 -5.95 12.94 10.09
CA ILE A 36 -5.38 12.25 8.94
C ILE A 36 -5.42 10.75 9.19
N ASP A 37 -6.09 10.02 8.31
CA ASP A 37 -5.96 8.56 8.26
C ASP A 37 -4.71 8.24 7.43
N LEU A 38 -3.65 7.78 8.09
CA LEU A 38 -2.38 7.42 7.48
C LEU A 38 -2.38 5.92 7.18
N ARG A 39 -2.03 5.57 5.94
CA ARG A 39 -2.06 4.19 5.42
C ARG A 39 -0.66 3.68 5.16
N ASP A 40 -0.41 2.45 5.54
CA ASP A 40 0.73 1.67 5.06
C ASP A 40 0.28 0.26 4.63
N ARG A 41 1.22 -0.67 4.47
CA ARG A 41 0.94 -2.04 4.03
C ARG A 41 0.17 -2.89 5.04
N GLU A 42 0.19 -2.52 6.33
CA GLU A 42 -0.47 -3.27 7.42
C GLU A 42 -1.84 -2.69 7.78
N GLY A 43 -2.16 -1.48 7.30
CA GLY A 43 -3.47 -0.87 7.47
C GLY A 43 -3.43 0.64 7.67
N LEU A 44 -4.42 1.12 8.41
CA LEU A 44 -4.68 2.53 8.67
C LEU A 44 -4.49 2.87 10.14
N VAL A 45 -4.03 4.10 10.42
CA VAL A 45 -4.08 4.69 11.76
C VAL A 45 -4.54 6.15 11.65
N GLN A 46 -5.36 6.59 12.60
CA GLN A 46 -5.74 8.00 12.68
C GLN A 46 -4.67 8.80 13.42
N VAL A 47 -4.26 9.89 12.79
CA VAL A 47 -3.35 10.89 13.39
C VAL A 47 -4.14 12.18 13.59
N VAL A 48 -3.94 12.81 14.75
CA VAL A 48 -4.64 14.04 15.16
C VAL A 48 -3.64 15.18 15.29
N PHE A 49 -3.96 16.30 14.66
CA PHE A 49 -3.19 17.53 14.76
C PHE A 49 -4.01 18.60 15.47
N ASN A 50 -3.55 18.99 16.67
CA ASN A 50 -4.21 20.00 17.47
C ASN A 50 -3.72 21.42 17.11
N PRO A 51 -4.61 22.43 17.06
CA PRO A 51 -4.26 23.80 16.72
C PRO A 51 -3.32 24.47 17.73
N GLU A 52 -3.19 23.92 18.94
CA GLU A 52 -2.26 24.40 19.96
C GLU A 52 -0.80 24.35 19.48
N LYS A 53 -0.46 23.37 18.64
CA LYS A 53 0.86 23.22 18.02
C LYS A 53 0.88 23.86 16.64
N LYS A 54 0.94 25.20 16.61
CA LYS A 54 0.76 26.02 15.40
C LYS A 54 1.65 25.60 14.23
N GLU A 55 2.91 25.26 14.46
CA GLU A 55 3.85 24.92 13.38
C GLU A 55 3.41 23.68 12.60
N ILE A 56 3.21 22.56 13.30
CA ILE A 56 2.78 21.30 12.67
C ILE A 56 1.35 21.38 12.16
N PHE A 57 0.50 22.19 12.81
CA PHE A 57 -0.88 22.40 12.37
C PHE A 57 -0.92 23.12 11.01
N THR A 58 -0.14 24.21 10.85
CA THR A 58 -0.04 24.92 9.57
C THR A 58 0.52 24.05 8.45
N GLU A 59 1.44 23.14 8.76
CA GLU A 59 1.92 22.15 7.79
C GLU A 59 0.81 21.14 7.45
N ALA A 60 0.07 20.65 8.45
CA ALA A 60 -1.04 19.71 8.26
C ALA A 60 -2.19 20.29 7.41
N GLU A 61 -2.41 21.60 7.42
CA GLU A 61 -3.38 22.27 6.55
C GLU A 61 -3.07 22.13 5.05
N ARG A 62 -1.79 22.04 4.71
CA ARG A 62 -1.30 21.92 3.32
C ARG A 62 -1.33 20.50 2.77
N ILE A 63 -1.45 19.52 3.65
CA ILE A 63 -1.44 18.10 3.27
C ILE A 63 -2.65 17.76 2.40
N ARG A 64 -2.40 16.94 1.39
CA ARG A 64 -3.41 16.41 0.47
C ARG A 64 -3.34 14.87 0.44
N SER A 65 -4.34 14.27 -0.20
CA SER A 65 -4.42 12.83 -0.39
C SER A 65 -3.15 12.29 -1.07
N GLU A 66 -2.71 11.10 -0.66
CA GLU A 66 -1.55 10.38 -1.16
C GLU A 66 -0.18 11.02 -0.87
N TYR A 67 -0.12 12.15 -0.13
CA TYR A 67 1.16 12.64 0.39
C TYR A 67 1.80 11.58 1.27
N VAL A 68 3.12 11.48 1.22
CA VAL A 68 3.91 10.56 2.06
C VAL A 68 4.39 11.31 3.28
N LEU A 69 3.97 10.84 4.45
CA LEU A 69 4.27 11.48 5.72
C LEU A 69 5.07 10.56 6.64
N SER A 70 5.90 11.17 7.47
CA SER A 70 6.42 10.58 8.70
C SER A 70 5.89 11.41 9.88
N VAL A 71 5.19 10.77 10.78
CA VAL A 71 4.58 11.42 11.94
C VAL A 71 5.07 10.75 13.20
N ARG A 72 5.54 11.56 14.15
CA ARG A 72 5.85 11.15 15.52
C ARG A 72 4.78 11.68 16.44
N GLY A 73 4.34 10.88 17.40
CA GLY A 73 3.30 11.28 18.32
C GLY A 73 2.99 10.26 19.38
N MET A 74 2.16 10.67 20.32
CA MET A 74 1.71 9.88 21.48
C MET A 74 0.47 9.07 21.10
N VAL A 75 0.50 7.78 21.36
CA VAL A 75 -0.68 6.91 21.19
C VAL A 75 -1.65 7.16 22.34
N ARG A 76 -2.91 7.36 22.00
CA ARG A 76 -3.99 7.60 22.95
C ARG A 76 -5.22 6.76 22.58
N ILE A 77 -5.95 6.28 23.56
CA ILE A 77 -7.29 5.71 23.34
C ILE A 77 -8.23 6.84 22.92
N ARG A 78 -9.04 6.58 21.88
CA ARG A 78 -10.03 7.55 21.42
C ARG A 78 -11.09 7.81 22.50
N PRO A 79 -11.60 9.04 22.61
CA PRO A 79 -12.71 9.37 23.50
C PRO A 79 -13.92 8.47 23.21
N ASP A 80 -14.70 8.22 24.25
CA ASP A 80 -15.94 7.43 24.11
C ASP A 80 -16.87 8.04 23.07
N GLY A 81 -17.45 7.18 22.23
CA GLY A 81 -18.30 7.59 21.12
C GLY A 81 -17.54 7.96 19.81
N THR A 82 -16.20 8.02 19.83
CA THR A 82 -15.41 8.30 18.61
C THR A 82 -14.64 7.07 18.09
N LYS A 83 -14.77 5.93 18.75
CA LYS A 83 -14.18 4.66 18.30
C LYS A 83 -14.79 4.21 16.99
N ASN A 84 -13.95 3.75 16.06
CA ASN A 84 -14.39 3.30 14.74
C ASN A 84 -14.27 1.77 14.61
N PRO A 85 -15.40 1.02 14.68
CA PRO A 85 -15.37 -0.45 14.61
C PRO A 85 -14.95 -0.99 13.23
N ASN A 86 -15.00 -0.16 12.19
CA ASN A 86 -14.64 -0.56 10.82
C ASN A 86 -13.13 -0.44 10.55
N MET A 87 -12.32 -0.11 11.55
CA MET A 87 -10.89 0.10 11.42
C MET A 87 -10.17 -0.73 12.49
N LYS A 88 -9.20 -1.56 12.11
CA LYS A 88 -8.43 -2.41 13.03
C LYS A 88 -7.83 -1.62 14.19
N THR A 89 -7.37 -0.40 13.94
CA THR A 89 -6.80 0.54 14.91
C THR A 89 -7.83 1.55 15.44
N GLY A 90 -9.11 1.29 15.25
CA GLY A 90 -10.18 2.25 15.50
C GLY A 90 -10.43 2.60 16.97
N GLU A 91 -9.79 1.91 17.91
CA GLU A 91 -9.84 2.22 19.33
C GLU A 91 -8.83 3.29 19.75
N ILE A 92 -7.79 3.51 18.95
CA ILE A 92 -6.69 4.42 19.25
C ILE A 92 -6.54 5.53 18.21
N GLU A 93 -5.79 6.54 18.57
CA GLU A 93 -5.32 7.59 17.68
C GLU A 93 -3.93 8.05 18.10
N ILE A 94 -3.19 8.68 17.18
CA ILE A 94 -1.87 9.25 17.48
C ILE A 94 -2.00 10.77 17.54
N ILE A 95 -1.64 11.37 18.69
CA ILE A 95 -1.55 12.82 18.83
C ILE A 95 -0.19 13.28 18.34
N ALA A 96 -0.16 13.93 17.20
CA ALA A 96 1.08 14.33 16.55
C ALA A 96 1.90 15.30 17.40
N SER A 97 3.20 15.02 17.51
CA SER A 97 4.22 15.90 18.10
C SER A 97 5.18 16.44 17.03
N GLU A 98 5.42 15.67 15.98
CA GLU A 98 6.26 16.05 14.84
C GLU A 98 5.59 15.57 13.54
N LEU A 99 5.73 16.37 12.49
CA LEU A 99 5.27 16.06 11.15
C LEU A 99 6.40 16.31 10.16
N ASN A 100 6.59 15.38 9.24
CA ASN A 100 7.59 15.48 8.19
C ASN A 100 6.97 15.02 6.88
N THR A 101 6.81 15.91 5.93
CA THR A 101 6.34 15.58 4.58
C THR A 101 7.52 15.03 3.78
N LEU A 102 7.52 13.71 3.56
CA LEU A 102 8.60 13.01 2.83
C LEU A 102 8.47 13.21 1.33
N ASN A 103 7.24 13.27 0.83
CA ASN A 103 6.94 13.53 -0.58
C ASN A 103 5.51 14.05 -0.73
N ASP A 104 5.31 14.92 -1.69
CA ASP A 104 3.98 15.34 -2.13
C ASP A 104 3.44 14.41 -3.24
N SER A 105 2.19 14.59 -3.62
CA SER A 105 1.54 13.83 -4.68
C SER A 105 0.59 14.72 -5.46
N LEU A 106 0.49 14.46 -6.76
CA LEU A 106 -0.62 14.95 -7.55
C LEU A 106 -1.92 14.27 -7.10
N THR A 107 -3.05 14.92 -7.32
CA THR A 107 -4.36 14.31 -7.07
C THR A 107 -4.50 13.04 -7.90
N PRO A 108 -4.75 11.88 -7.27
CA PRO A 108 -4.92 10.63 -8.01
C PRO A 108 -6.21 10.67 -8.86
N PRO A 109 -6.24 9.96 -10.00
CA PRO A 109 -7.40 9.93 -10.90
C PRO A 109 -8.62 9.22 -10.28
N PHE A 110 -8.45 8.45 -9.23
CA PHE A 110 -9.49 7.86 -8.39
C PHE A 110 -8.91 7.50 -7.02
N HIS A 111 -9.77 7.45 -6.01
CA HIS A 111 -9.38 7.02 -4.66
C HIS A 111 -9.50 5.49 -4.50
N HIS A 112 -8.81 4.93 -3.51
CA HIS A 112 -8.76 3.48 -3.29
C HIS A 112 -10.10 2.84 -2.95
N ASP A 113 -11.04 3.60 -2.42
CA ASP A 113 -12.39 3.19 -2.04
C ASP A 113 -13.45 3.52 -3.10
N GLU A 114 -13.08 4.21 -4.19
CA GLU A 114 -13.99 4.58 -5.27
C GLU A 114 -14.18 3.44 -6.29
N ASN A 115 -15.39 3.36 -6.84
CA ASN A 115 -15.71 2.48 -7.97
C ASN A 115 -15.27 3.16 -9.29
N ALA A 116 -14.02 2.99 -9.66
CA ALA A 116 -13.52 3.41 -10.96
C ALA A 116 -13.89 2.37 -12.06
N SER A 117 -14.13 2.84 -13.28
CA SER A 117 -14.37 1.97 -14.44
C SER A 117 -13.16 1.08 -14.73
N GLU A 118 -13.38 -0.05 -15.38
CA GLU A 118 -12.31 -0.98 -15.74
C GLU A 118 -11.22 -0.31 -16.58
N GLU A 119 -11.62 0.52 -17.54
CA GLU A 119 -10.70 1.27 -18.41
C GLU A 119 -9.76 2.17 -17.57
N VAL A 120 -10.29 2.93 -16.62
CA VAL A 120 -9.50 3.79 -15.73
C VAL A 120 -8.58 2.97 -14.84
N ARG A 121 -9.06 1.85 -14.31
CA ARG A 121 -8.27 0.93 -13.49
C ARG A 121 -7.13 0.28 -14.25
N LEU A 122 -7.35 -0.08 -15.52
CA LEU A 122 -6.31 -0.64 -16.39
C LEU A 122 -5.28 0.44 -16.78
N LYS A 123 -5.74 1.66 -17.09
CA LYS A 123 -4.85 2.78 -17.40
C LYS A 123 -3.93 3.16 -16.24
N TYR A 124 -4.45 3.16 -15.03
CA TYR A 124 -3.72 3.48 -13.80
C TYR A 124 -3.52 2.25 -12.93
N ARG A 125 -3.08 1.16 -13.53
CA ARG A 125 -2.98 -0.15 -12.89
C ARG A 125 -2.17 -0.15 -11.60
N TYR A 126 -1.11 0.64 -11.53
CA TYR A 126 -0.27 0.79 -10.35
C TYR A 126 -1.02 1.37 -9.13
N LEU A 127 -2.07 2.17 -9.33
CA LEU A 127 -2.97 2.62 -8.25
C LEU A 127 -4.00 1.54 -7.90
N ASP A 128 -4.60 0.91 -8.92
CA ASP A 128 -5.60 -0.14 -8.70
C ASP A 128 -5.03 -1.32 -7.89
N LEU A 129 -3.78 -1.71 -8.13
CA LEU A 129 -3.10 -2.78 -7.38
C LEU A 129 -2.89 -2.46 -5.89
N ARG A 130 -2.99 -1.21 -5.48
CA ARG A 130 -2.91 -0.78 -4.07
C ARG A 130 -4.25 -0.82 -3.34
N ARG A 131 -5.36 -1.07 -4.03
CA ARG A 131 -6.67 -1.26 -3.41
C ARG A 131 -6.64 -2.52 -2.55
N GLU A 132 -7.34 -2.48 -1.43
CA GLU A 132 -7.34 -3.58 -0.45
C GLU A 132 -7.68 -4.94 -1.08
N SER A 133 -8.74 -4.99 -1.90
CA SER A 133 -9.15 -6.21 -2.61
C SER A 133 -8.07 -6.75 -3.56
N MET A 134 -7.41 -5.87 -4.30
CA MET A 134 -6.35 -6.26 -5.23
C MET A 134 -5.08 -6.69 -4.50
N LEU A 135 -4.73 -5.98 -3.43
CA LEU A 135 -3.60 -6.34 -2.58
C LEU A 135 -3.82 -7.69 -1.90
N HIS A 136 -5.05 -7.96 -1.42
CA HIS A 136 -5.44 -9.26 -0.88
C HIS A 136 -5.25 -10.38 -1.91
N ASN A 137 -5.76 -10.19 -3.14
CA ASN A 137 -5.62 -11.17 -4.20
C ASN A 137 -4.15 -11.44 -4.58
N LEU A 138 -3.31 -10.41 -4.62
CA LEU A 138 -1.88 -10.56 -4.89
C LEU A 138 -1.18 -11.34 -3.77
N ARG A 139 -1.49 -11.03 -2.51
CA ARG A 139 -0.96 -11.76 -1.34
C ARG A 139 -1.40 -13.22 -1.35
N LEU A 140 -2.69 -13.48 -1.61
CA LEU A 140 -3.22 -14.84 -1.70
C LEU A 140 -2.52 -15.63 -2.82
N ARG A 141 -2.40 -15.05 -4.00
CA ARG A 141 -1.68 -15.68 -5.12
C ARG A 141 -0.24 -16.03 -4.76
N HIS A 142 0.48 -15.10 -4.11
CA HIS A 142 1.83 -15.34 -3.62
C HIS A 142 1.88 -16.52 -2.64
N GLN A 143 0.99 -16.52 -1.63
CA GLN A 143 0.93 -17.58 -0.62
C GLN A 143 0.64 -18.96 -1.23
N VAL A 144 -0.30 -19.04 -2.19
CA VAL A 144 -0.60 -20.30 -2.90
C VAL A 144 0.62 -20.79 -3.67
N THR A 145 1.29 -19.92 -4.43
CA THR A 145 2.50 -20.30 -5.17
C THR A 145 3.60 -20.77 -4.24
N GLN A 146 3.79 -20.08 -3.12
CA GLN A 146 4.80 -20.44 -2.11
C GLN A 146 4.48 -21.82 -1.49
N ALA A 147 3.23 -22.05 -1.10
CA ALA A 147 2.81 -23.34 -0.52
C ALA A 147 2.99 -24.51 -1.50
N LEU A 148 2.70 -24.31 -2.79
CA LEU A 148 2.94 -25.33 -3.81
C LEU A 148 4.44 -25.64 -3.98
N ARG A 149 5.28 -24.62 -4.05
CA ARG A 149 6.73 -24.78 -4.13
C ARG A 149 7.29 -25.51 -2.92
N GLU A 150 6.89 -25.10 -1.71
CA GLU A 150 7.31 -25.78 -0.47
C GLU A 150 6.88 -27.25 -0.43
N PHE A 151 5.66 -27.55 -0.88
CA PHE A 151 5.16 -28.91 -0.95
C PHE A 151 6.01 -29.77 -1.90
N LEU A 152 6.28 -29.27 -3.09
CA LEU A 152 7.09 -29.97 -4.09
C LEU A 152 8.54 -30.16 -3.62
N ASP A 153 9.14 -29.12 -3.07
CA ASP A 153 10.52 -29.17 -2.52
C ASP A 153 10.65 -30.23 -1.42
N LYS A 154 9.72 -30.26 -0.48
CA LYS A 154 9.68 -31.27 0.59
C LYS A 154 9.54 -32.72 0.07
N ASN A 155 9.04 -32.90 -1.15
CA ASN A 155 8.89 -34.17 -1.82
C ASN A 155 10.02 -34.47 -2.84
N GLY A 156 11.10 -33.68 -2.83
CA GLY A 156 12.29 -33.90 -3.64
C GLY A 156 12.21 -33.40 -5.08
N PHE A 157 11.20 -32.56 -5.42
CA PHE A 157 11.12 -31.89 -6.71
C PHE A 157 11.95 -30.60 -6.71
N VAL A 158 12.54 -30.28 -7.84
CA VAL A 158 13.36 -29.08 -8.04
C VAL A 158 12.64 -28.13 -9.00
N ASP A 159 12.46 -26.86 -8.59
CA ASP A 159 11.94 -25.81 -9.46
C ASP A 159 13.06 -25.28 -10.37
N ILE A 160 12.94 -25.52 -11.68
CA ILE A 160 13.94 -25.13 -12.68
C ILE A 160 13.37 -24.01 -13.53
N GLU A 161 14.03 -22.85 -13.51
CA GLU A 161 13.74 -21.78 -14.48
C GLU A 161 14.23 -22.19 -15.87
N THR A 162 13.31 -22.27 -16.82
CA THR A 162 13.61 -22.48 -18.23
C THR A 162 13.47 -21.17 -18.99
N PRO A 163 14.19 -20.99 -20.13
CA PRO A 163 14.03 -19.79 -20.95
C PRO A 163 12.59 -19.61 -21.45
N MET A 164 12.06 -18.40 -21.29
CA MET A 164 10.73 -18.05 -21.75
C MET A 164 10.66 -17.96 -23.29
N LEU A 165 11.76 -17.55 -23.92
CA LEU A 165 11.92 -17.48 -25.39
C LEU A 165 12.71 -18.69 -25.85
N THR A 166 12.17 -19.46 -26.77
CA THR A 166 12.77 -20.68 -27.29
C THR A 166 12.80 -20.68 -28.83
N ARG A 167 13.47 -21.66 -29.42
CA ARG A 167 13.35 -22.00 -30.83
C ARG A 167 11.96 -22.58 -31.11
N ALA A 168 11.45 -22.39 -32.31
CA ALA A 168 10.19 -23.01 -32.74
C ALA A 168 10.22 -24.54 -32.52
N THR A 169 9.22 -25.02 -31.79
CA THR A 169 9.01 -26.46 -31.55
C THR A 169 7.81 -26.95 -32.36
N PRO A 170 7.79 -28.21 -32.80
CA PRO A 170 6.71 -28.76 -33.62
C PRO A 170 5.40 -29.00 -32.82
N GLU A 171 5.31 -28.59 -31.60
CA GLU A 171 4.16 -28.77 -30.74
C GLU A 171 3.13 -27.68 -31.04
N GLY A 172 1.99 -28.05 -31.61
CA GLY A 172 0.90 -27.25 -32.17
C GLY A 172 0.24 -26.14 -31.34
N ALA A 173 0.94 -25.52 -30.39
CA ALA A 173 0.53 -24.31 -29.71
C ALA A 173 0.71 -23.09 -30.65
N ARG A 174 -0.10 -22.06 -30.46
CA ARG A 174 -0.02 -20.82 -31.21
C ARG A 174 1.20 -20.02 -30.78
N ASP A 175 2.24 -20.01 -31.62
CA ASP A 175 3.49 -19.32 -31.32
C ASP A 175 3.40 -17.81 -31.59
N TYR A 176 4.03 -17.01 -30.72
CA TYR A 176 4.28 -15.60 -31.00
C TYR A 176 5.73 -15.41 -31.42
N ILE A 177 5.96 -14.91 -32.62
CA ILE A 177 7.30 -14.68 -33.15
C ILE A 177 7.86 -13.36 -32.60
N VAL A 178 9.04 -13.44 -32.00
CA VAL A 178 9.81 -12.27 -31.55
C VAL A 178 11.01 -12.10 -32.47
N PRO A 179 11.01 -11.15 -33.42
CA PRO A 179 12.12 -10.93 -34.31
C PRO A 179 13.35 -10.37 -33.60
N SER A 180 14.53 -10.85 -33.95
CA SER A 180 15.80 -10.29 -33.44
C SER A 180 16.09 -8.94 -34.09
N ARG A 181 16.40 -7.92 -33.28
CA ARG A 181 16.88 -6.63 -33.78
C ARG A 181 18.36 -6.61 -34.12
N THR A 182 19.13 -7.52 -33.53
CA THR A 182 20.60 -7.59 -33.69
C THR A 182 21.03 -8.57 -34.77
N HIS A 183 20.19 -9.56 -35.10
CA HIS A 183 20.50 -10.60 -36.08
C HIS A 183 19.31 -10.74 -37.05
N GLN A 184 19.46 -10.14 -38.23
CA GLN A 184 18.44 -10.22 -39.27
C GLN A 184 18.22 -11.68 -39.73
N GLY A 185 16.96 -12.07 -39.86
CA GLY A 185 16.58 -13.44 -40.27
C GLY A 185 16.47 -14.45 -39.12
N LEU A 186 16.77 -14.04 -37.88
CA LEU A 186 16.54 -14.87 -36.69
C LEU A 186 15.32 -14.40 -35.92
N SER A 187 14.57 -15.34 -35.36
CA SER A 187 13.44 -15.10 -34.45
C SER A 187 13.42 -16.14 -33.35
N LEU A 188 12.89 -15.76 -32.21
CA LEU A 188 12.52 -16.64 -31.13
C LEU A 188 11.00 -16.68 -31.03
N ILE A 189 10.47 -17.72 -30.42
CA ILE A 189 9.04 -17.84 -30.15
C ILE A 189 8.79 -17.73 -28.65
N HIS A 190 7.64 -17.21 -28.30
CA HIS A 190 7.08 -17.24 -26.96
C HIS A 190 5.89 -18.21 -26.98
N ILE A 191 5.90 -19.16 -26.07
CA ILE A 191 4.82 -20.12 -25.86
C ILE A 191 3.86 -19.59 -24.79
#